data_70f9cc1909f26d75853ea5658c8ab742
#
_entry.id   70f9cc1909f26d75853ea5658c8ab742
#
_cell.length_a   1.000
_cell.length_b   1.000
_cell.length_c   1.000
_cell.angle_alpha   90.00
_cell.angle_beta   90.00
_cell.angle_gamma   90.00
#
_symmetry.space_group_name_H-M   'P 1'
#
loop_
_entity.id
_entity.type
_entity.pdbx_description
1 polymer ?
#
loop_
_entity_poly.entity_id
_entity_poly.type
_entity_poly.pdbx_seq_one_letter_code
_entity_poly.pdbx_strand_id
1 'polypeptide(L)'
;MKDERHVLVIFPHPDDETFSSAGTIASYIENDVPVTCACLTLGQMGRNLGNPPFATRESLPNIRERELEEAAKVIGITDLRKMGLRDKTVEFEPHDQMDDMVKSLIEETNPSVIISFYPKFAVHPDHEATAEAVVRTVGRMPKEERPRLQLVAFSNDAPEKLGEPDILNDISQYRDLKLKAFEAHASQTGPFLKQIASPEVDGETQSFLEVEPYWTYHFES
;
A
#
# COMPACT_ATOMS: atom_id res chain seq x y z
N MET A 1 15.91 9.74 1.89
CA MET A 1 15.27 8.76 2.79
C MET A 1 15.85 8.77 4.22
N LYS A 2 17.15 8.98 4.42
CA LYS A 2 17.80 8.92 5.76
C LYS A 2 17.31 9.92 6.82
N ASP A 3 16.64 10.98 6.42
CA ASP A 3 16.23 12.05 7.34
C ASP A 3 14.77 11.97 7.78
N GLU A 4 14.07 10.88 7.39
CA GLU A 4 12.67 10.69 7.78
C GLU A 4 12.57 10.16 9.22
N ARG A 5 11.63 10.71 9.98
CA ARG A 5 11.43 10.37 11.39
C ARG A 5 10.73 9.02 11.55
N HIS A 6 9.70 8.78 10.76
CA HIS A 6 8.88 7.57 10.73
C HIS A 6 8.07 7.56 9.43
N VAL A 7 7.87 6.38 8.85
CA VAL A 7 6.97 6.19 7.70
C VAL A 7 5.75 5.40 8.14
N LEU A 8 4.58 5.95 7.89
CA LEU A 8 3.30 5.28 8.12
C LEU A 8 2.71 4.86 6.76
N VAL A 9 2.51 3.57 6.58
CA VAL A 9 1.88 3.00 5.39
C VAL A 9 0.45 2.62 5.74
N ILE A 10 -0.54 3.08 4.97
CA ILE A 10 -1.96 2.79 5.21
C ILE A 10 -2.59 2.29 3.91
N PHE A 11 -2.92 1.01 3.87
CA PHE A 11 -3.58 0.38 2.72
C PHE A 11 -4.76 -0.50 3.16
N PRO A 12 -5.81 -0.63 2.34
CA PRO A 12 -6.99 -1.39 2.73
C PRO A 12 -6.83 -2.91 2.65
N HIS A 13 -6.01 -3.44 1.73
CA HIS A 13 -5.96 -4.89 1.55
C HIS A 13 -4.55 -5.48 1.72
N PRO A 14 -4.45 -6.74 2.16
CA PRO A 14 -3.20 -7.49 2.05
C PRO A 14 -2.81 -7.60 0.58
N ASP A 15 -1.59 -7.32 0.22
CA ASP A 15 -0.96 -7.22 -1.09
C ASP A 15 -0.77 -5.78 -1.63
N ASP A 16 -1.58 -4.80 -1.21
CA ASP A 16 -1.41 -3.41 -1.65
C ASP A 16 -0.01 -2.85 -1.33
N GLU A 17 0.55 -3.17 -0.15
CA GLU A 17 1.90 -2.78 0.26
C GLU A 17 2.96 -3.38 -0.67
N THR A 18 2.73 -4.61 -1.11
CA THR A 18 3.62 -5.33 -2.02
C THR A 18 3.54 -4.78 -3.43
N PHE A 19 2.33 -4.57 -3.95
CA PHE A 19 2.12 -4.00 -5.28
C PHE A 19 2.68 -2.58 -5.38
N SER A 20 2.41 -1.76 -4.38
CA SER A 20 2.64 -0.32 -4.47
C SER A 20 4.00 0.13 -3.94
N SER A 21 4.57 -0.55 -2.92
CA SER A 21 5.58 0.11 -2.08
C SER A 21 6.62 -0.81 -1.46
N ALA A 22 6.69 -2.11 -1.83
CA ALA A 22 7.59 -3.07 -1.17
C ALA A 22 9.05 -2.64 -1.19
N GLY A 23 9.55 -2.17 -2.34
CA GLY A 23 10.93 -1.72 -2.48
C GLY A 23 11.20 -0.41 -1.74
N THR A 24 10.26 0.53 -1.80
CA THR A 24 10.32 1.80 -1.06
C THR A 24 10.33 1.57 0.44
N ILE A 25 9.44 0.70 0.96
CA ILE A 25 9.40 0.33 2.37
C ILE A 25 10.73 -0.31 2.79
N ALA A 26 11.21 -1.28 2.03
CA ALA A 26 12.51 -1.93 2.30
C ALA A 26 13.66 -0.92 2.32
N SER A 27 13.67 0.04 1.41
CA SER A 27 14.66 1.11 1.38
C SER A 27 14.63 2.01 2.62
N TYR A 28 13.45 2.36 3.14
CA TYR A 28 13.35 3.09 4.40
C TYR A 28 13.91 2.28 5.56
N ILE A 29 13.52 1.00 5.66
CA ILE A 29 13.99 0.09 6.73
C ILE A 29 15.51 -0.09 6.68
N GLU A 30 16.10 -0.28 5.49
CA GLU A 30 17.56 -0.40 5.32
C GLU A 30 18.32 0.87 5.72
N ASN A 31 17.66 2.02 5.67
CA ASN A 31 18.20 3.30 6.14
C ASN A 31 17.85 3.61 7.61
N ASP A 32 17.49 2.59 8.41
CA ASP A 32 17.14 2.70 9.84
C ASP A 32 15.93 3.62 10.12
N VAL A 33 15.06 3.85 9.13
CA VAL A 33 13.82 4.59 9.33
C VAL A 33 12.73 3.61 9.79
N PRO A 34 12.10 3.85 10.94
CA PRO A 34 11.01 3.00 11.41
C PRO A 34 9.80 3.09 10.48
N VAL A 35 9.18 1.94 10.21
CA VAL A 35 8.00 1.82 9.36
C VAL A 35 6.88 1.11 10.11
N THR A 36 5.70 1.72 10.16
CA THR A 36 4.45 1.08 10.57
C THR A 36 3.59 0.86 9.34
N CYS A 37 3.13 -0.37 9.14
CA CYS A 37 2.19 -0.72 8.07
C CYS A 37 0.82 -1.07 8.66
N ALA A 38 -0.19 -0.29 8.35
CA ALA A 38 -1.58 -0.51 8.74
C ALA A 38 -2.38 -1.05 7.54
N CYS A 39 -2.83 -2.30 7.64
CA CYS A 39 -3.72 -2.95 6.69
C CYS A 39 -5.14 -2.94 7.25
N LEU A 40 -6.08 -2.30 6.54
CA LEU A 40 -7.41 -2.04 7.10
C LEU A 40 -8.29 -3.28 7.15
N THR A 41 -8.19 -4.17 6.16
CA THR A 41 -8.99 -5.39 6.04
C THR A 41 -8.10 -6.63 5.89
N LEU A 42 -8.70 -7.81 5.92
CA LEU A 42 -8.02 -9.06 5.58
C LEU A 42 -8.34 -9.54 4.15
N GLY A 43 -8.87 -8.67 3.31
CA GLY A 43 -9.18 -8.99 1.91
C GLY A 43 -10.15 -10.16 1.75
N GLN A 44 -11.17 -10.25 2.60
CA GLN A 44 -12.11 -11.37 2.71
C GLN A 44 -12.86 -11.65 1.41
N MET A 45 -13.01 -10.65 0.56
CA MET A 45 -13.75 -10.70 -0.70
C MET A 45 -12.84 -10.77 -1.93
N GLY A 46 -11.57 -11.07 -1.76
CA GLY A 46 -10.61 -11.28 -2.85
C GLY A 46 -11.15 -12.27 -3.89
N ARG A 47 -10.90 -12.02 -5.17
CA ARG A 47 -11.48 -12.84 -6.27
C ARG A 47 -10.69 -14.11 -6.51
N ASN A 48 -9.38 -14.07 -6.28
CA ASN A 48 -8.50 -15.22 -6.46
C ASN A 48 -8.53 -16.11 -5.21
N LEU A 49 -8.40 -17.40 -5.43
CA LEU A 49 -8.40 -18.42 -4.38
C LEU A 49 -7.15 -19.30 -4.47
N GLY A 50 -6.09 -18.78 -5.08
CA GLY A 50 -4.85 -19.50 -5.40
C GLY A 50 -4.85 -20.09 -6.82
N ASN A 51 -3.68 -20.58 -7.25
CA ASN A 51 -3.52 -21.20 -8.56
C ASN A 51 -2.52 -22.37 -8.53
N PRO A 52 -3.01 -23.67 -8.51
CA PRO A 52 -4.42 -24.06 -8.48
C PRO A 52 -5.16 -23.57 -7.23
N PRO A 53 -6.49 -23.48 -7.24
CA PRO A 53 -7.25 -23.02 -6.08
C PRO A 53 -6.99 -23.88 -4.84
N PHE A 54 -6.64 -23.26 -3.71
CA PHE A 54 -6.42 -23.91 -2.41
C PHE A 54 -7.17 -23.22 -1.26
N ALA A 55 -7.79 -22.06 -1.52
CA ALA A 55 -8.62 -21.34 -0.58
C ALA A 55 -10.12 -21.52 -0.90
N THR A 56 -10.96 -21.28 0.11
CA THR A 56 -12.41 -21.08 -0.02
C THR A 56 -12.76 -19.68 0.49
N ARG A 57 -14.02 -19.25 0.32
CA ARG A 57 -14.48 -17.98 0.89
C ARG A 57 -14.30 -17.89 2.40
N GLU A 58 -14.54 -19.01 3.09
CA GLU A 58 -14.44 -19.10 4.55
C GLU A 58 -12.99 -19.10 5.04
N SER A 59 -12.08 -19.74 4.28
CA SER A 59 -10.67 -19.83 4.66
C SER A 59 -9.82 -18.64 4.20
N LEU A 60 -10.28 -17.91 3.16
CA LEU A 60 -9.51 -16.84 2.52
C LEU A 60 -9.00 -15.77 3.49
N PRO A 61 -9.79 -15.23 4.44
CA PRO A 61 -9.30 -14.21 5.37
C PRO A 61 -8.09 -14.69 6.18
N ASN A 62 -8.17 -15.91 6.71
CA ASN A 62 -7.09 -16.49 7.53
C ASN A 62 -5.85 -16.84 6.69
N ILE A 63 -6.04 -17.12 5.41
CA ILE A 63 -4.93 -17.36 4.47
C ILE A 63 -4.26 -16.03 4.17
N ARG A 64 -5.01 -15.00 3.78
CA ARG A 64 -4.48 -13.67 3.45
C ARG A 64 -3.83 -12.98 4.66
N GLU A 65 -4.34 -13.22 5.86
CA GLU A 65 -3.69 -12.73 7.08
C GLU A 65 -2.27 -13.28 7.22
N ARG A 66 -2.10 -14.60 7.03
CA ARG A 66 -0.77 -15.23 7.07
C ARG A 66 0.12 -14.80 5.92
N GLU A 67 -0.44 -14.66 4.74
CA GLU A 67 0.27 -14.16 3.56
C GLU A 67 0.80 -12.74 3.79
N LEU A 68 -0.01 -11.85 4.37
CA LEU A 68 0.40 -10.49 4.76
C LEU A 68 1.54 -10.51 5.80
N GLU A 69 1.45 -11.39 6.81
CA GLU A 69 2.51 -11.53 7.82
C GLU A 69 3.82 -12.05 7.20
N GLU A 70 3.75 -12.99 6.26
CA GLU A 70 4.94 -13.49 5.55
C GLU A 70 5.52 -12.42 4.60
N ALA A 71 4.69 -11.69 3.86
CA ALA A 71 5.12 -10.57 3.03
C ALA A 71 5.79 -9.48 3.87
N ALA A 72 5.19 -9.12 5.01
CA ALA A 72 5.77 -8.16 5.96
C ALA A 72 7.17 -8.59 6.43
N LYS A 73 7.37 -9.87 6.76
CA LYS A 73 8.69 -10.42 7.13
C LYS A 73 9.69 -10.31 5.98
N VAL A 74 9.27 -10.63 4.75
CA VAL A 74 10.13 -10.52 3.55
C VAL A 74 10.57 -9.07 3.33
N ILE A 75 9.65 -8.10 3.48
CA ILE A 75 9.93 -6.68 3.30
C ILE A 75 10.75 -6.11 4.46
N GLY A 76 10.67 -6.74 5.66
CA GLY A 76 11.34 -6.29 6.88
C GLY A 76 10.45 -5.46 7.81
N ILE A 77 9.13 -5.40 7.55
CA ILE A 77 8.16 -4.68 8.38
C ILE A 77 8.03 -5.39 9.73
N THR A 78 8.31 -4.68 10.81
CA THR A 78 8.21 -5.20 12.19
C THR A 78 6.99 -4.70 12.95
N ASP A 79 6.42 -3.55 12.54
CA ASP A 79 5.17 -3.02 13.08
C ASP A 79 4.06 -3.12 12.03
N LEU A 80 3.42 -4.29 11.99
CA LEU A 80 2.27 -4.58 11.14
C LEU A 80 0.99 -4.53 11.96
N ARG A 81 0.06 -3.65 11.57
CA ARG A 81 -1.23 -3.45 12.25
C ARG A 81 -2.39 -3.88 11.37
N LYS A 82 -3.20 -4.81 11.86
CA LYS A 82 -4.42 -5.31 11.21
C LYS A 82 -5.62 -4.62 11.85
N MET A 83 -6.27 -3.70 11.12
CA MET A 83 -7.25 -2.78 11.68
C MET A 83 -8.65 -3.38 11.84
N GLY A 84 -8.92 -4.55 11.24
CA GLY A 84 -10.12 -5.34 11.49
C GLY A 84 -11.37 -4.88 10.75
N LEU A 85 -11.28 -3.98 9.78
CA LEU A 85 -12.39 -3.62 8.91
C LEU A 85 -12.73 -4.76 7.94
N ARG A 86 -13.92 -4.68 7.33
CA ARG A 86 -14.38 -5.67 6.37
C ARG A 86 -14.09 -5.22 4.94
N ASP A 87 -13.47 -6.09 4.15
CA ASP A 87 -13.23 -5.90 2.72
C ASP A 87 -14.54 -5.65 1.95
N LYS A 88 -14.50 -4.70 1.03
CA LYS A 88 -15.61 -4.15 0.23
C LYS A 88 -16.69 -3.44 1.04
N THR A 89 -16.36 -3.00 2.24
CA THR A 89 -17.28 -2.19 3.04
C THR A 89 -16.61 -0.95 3.65
N VAL A 90 -15.32 -0.72 3.39
CA VAL A 90 -14.60 0.45 3.92
C VAL A 90 -15.26 1.76 3.46
N GLU A 91 -15.79 1.80 2.25
CA GLU A 91 -16.53 2.96 1.72
C GLU A 91 -17.82 3.31 2.50
N PHE A 92 -18.35 2.34 3.28
CA PHE A 92 -19.55 2.53 4.10
C PHE A 92 -19.25 2.84 5.57
N GLU A 93 -17.98 2.81 5.95
CA GLU A 93 -17.58 3.18 7.31
C GLU A 93 -17.83 4.68 7.54
N PRO A 94 -18.32 5.08 8.72
CA PRO A 94 -18.50 6.48 9.05
C PRO A 94 -17.19 7.26 8.92
N HIS A 95 -17.25 8.41 8.24
CA HIS A 95 -16.06 9.23 7.97
C HIS A 95 -15.31 9.64 9.25
N ASP A 96 -16.02 9.93 10.34
CA ASP A 96 -15.43 10.27 11.63
C ASP A 96 -14.66 9.10 12.24
N GLN A 97 -15.16 7.87 12.12
CA GLN A 97 -14.45 6.67 12.60
C GLN A 97 -13.18 6.40 11.77
N MET A 98 -13.25 6.56 10.46
CA MET A 98 -12.09 6.44 9.58
C MET A 98 -11.04 7.52 9.90
N ASP A 99 -11.48 8.76 10.09
CA ASP A 99 -10.61 9.89 10.43
C ASP A 99 -9.96 9.69 11.80
N ASP A 100 -10.72 9.24 12.81
CA ASP A 100 -10.20 8.96 14.15
C ASP A 100 -9.18 7.81 14.15
N MET A 101 -9.41 6.77 13.33
CA MET A 101 -8.45 5.67 13.15
C MET A 101 -7.14 6.17 12.54
N VAL A 102 -7.20 6.93 11.46
CA VAL A 102 -6.01 7.51 10.82
C VAL A 102 -5.30 8.47 11.77
N LYS A 103 -6.05 9.30 12.48
CA LYS A 103 -5.53 10.24 13.48
C LYS A 103 -4.77 9.51 14.59
N SER A 104 -5.34 8.43 15.15
CA SER A 104 -4.67 7.62 16.17
C SER A 104 -3.34 7.06 15.66
N LEU A 105 -3.30 6.55 14.43
CA LEU A 105 -2.06 6.06 13.81
C LEU A 105 -1.02 7.17 13.68
N ILE A 106 -1.43 8.37 13.27
CA ILE A 106 -0.54 9.53 13.15
C ILE A 106 -0.01 9.97 14.52
N GLU A 107 -0.88 10.08 15.53
CA GLU A 107 -0.50 10.49 16.88
C GLU A 107 0.48 9.49 17.54
N GLU A 108 0.27 8.19 17.35
CA GLU A 108 1.13 7.14 17.90
C GLU A 108 2.50 7.06 17.22
N THR A 109 2.55 7.22 15.91
CA THR A 109 3.79 7.02 15.13
C THR A 109 4.53 8.32 14.84
N ASN A 110 3.86 9.46 14.93
CA ASN A 110 4.39 10.78 14.58
C ASN A 110 5.18 10.77 13.25
N PRO A 111 4.55 10.35 12.14
CA PRO A 111 5.27 10.12 10.89
C PRO A 111 5.70 11.44 10.25
N SER A 112 6.81 11.43 9.50
CA SER A 112 7.17 12.49 8.57
C SER A 112 6.70 12.21 7.15
N VAL A 113 6.38 10.92 6.85
CA VAL A 113 5.83 10.48 5.56
C VAL A 113 4.66 9.53 5.80
N ILE A 114 3.60 9.71 5.02
CA ILE A 114 2.52 8.72 4.91
C ILE A 114 2.48 8.23 3.46
N ILE A 115 2.46 6.89 3.29
CA ILE A 115 2.25 6.23 2.00
C ILE A 115 0.83 5.67 1.99
N SER A 116 0.06 6.01 0.96
CA SER A 116 -1.31 5.53 0.75
C SER A 116 -1.72 5.71 -0.72
N PHE A 117 -3.01 5.56 -1.03
CA PHE A 117 -3.53 5.83 -2.36
C PHE A 117 -3.85 7.30 -2.61
N TYR A 118 -3.89 7.69 -3.90
CA TYR A 118 -4.29 9.03 -4.32
C TYR A 118 -5.81 9.08 -4.52
N PRO A 119 -6.56 9.96 -3.82
CA PRO A 119 -8.01 10.06 -3.95
C PRO A 119 -8.44 10.32 -5.40
N LYS A 120 -9.53 9.70 -5.83
CA LYS A 120 -10.08 9.72 -7.19
C LYS A 120 -9.28 8.99 -8.26
N PHE A 121 -8.11 8.41 -7.89
CA PHE A 121 -7.24 7.68 -8.82
C PHE A 121 -6.85 6.29 -8.31
N ALA A 122 -7.52 5.80 -7.28
CA ALA A 122 -7.21 4.52 -6.65
C ALA A 122 -8.03 3.33 -7.18
N VAL A 123 -9.05 3.58 -8.01
CA VAL A 123 -9.81 2.58 -8.84
C VAL A 123 -10.71 1.62 -8.04
N HIS A 124 -10.47 1.38 -6.77
CA HIS A 124 -11.29 0.50 -5.93
C HIS A 124 -11.99 1.30 -4.83
N PRO A 125 -13.29 1.06 -4.49
CA PRO A 125 -14.00 1.83 -3.47
C PRO A 125 -13.30 1.88 -2.11
N ASP A 126 -12.76 0.75 -1.63
CA ASP A 126 -12.01 0.71 -0.36
C ASP A 126 -10.70 1.51 -0.43
N HIS A 127 -10.02 1.52 -1.60
CA HIS A 127 -8.82 2.35 -1.82
C HIS A 127 -9.18 3.84 -1.77
N GLU A 128 -10.27 4.23 -2.43
CA GLU A 128 -10.75 5.62 -2.43
C GLU A 128 -11.12 6.07 -1.02
N ALA A 129 -11.89 5.28 -0.28
CA ALA A 129 -12.29 5.60 1.09
C ALA A 129 -11.08 5.74 2.03
N THR A 130 -10.07 4.86 1.87
CA THR A 130 -8.81 4.93 2.61
C THR A 130 -8.04 6.20 2.27
N ALA A 131 -7.88 6.49 0.98
CA ALA A 131 -7.18 7.66 0.48
C ALA A 131 -7.83 8.96 0.97
N GLU A 132 -9.16 9.05 0.88
CA GLU A 132 -9.93 10.21 1.35
C GLU A 132 -9.80 10.41 2.86
N ALA A 133 -9.83 9.35 3.66
CA ALA A 133 -9.65 9.43 5.11
C ALA A 133 -8.25 9.97 5.46
N VAL A 134 -7.21 9.47 4.80
CA VAL A 134 -5.83 9.95 5.00
C VAL A 134 -5.70 11.43 4.67
N VAL A 135 -6.14 11.84 3.47
CA VAL A 135 -6.04 13.25 3.03
C VAL A 135 -6.86 14.17 3.91
N ARG A 136 -8.08 13.77 4.26
CA ARG A 136 -9.00 14.56 5.09
C ARG A 136 -8.43 14.75 6.51
N THR A 137 -7.86 13.69 7.10
CA THR A 137 -7.26 13.74 8.43
C THR A 137 -6.01 14.63 8.46
N VAL A 138 -5.10 14.44 7.52
CA VAL A 138 -3.87 15.27 7.41
C VAL A 138 -4.23 16.71 7.07
N GLY A 139 -5.25 16.94 6.25
CA GLY A 139 -5.72 18.29 5.89
C GLY A 139 -6.19 19.12 7.08
N ARG A 140 -6.67 18.47 8.15
CA ARG A 140 -7.11 19.15 9.39
C ARG A 140 -5.96 19.46 10.36
N MET A 141 -4.77 18.93 10.12
CA MET A 141 -3.59 19.23 10.95
C MET A 141 -3.05 20.63 10.65
N PRO A 142 -2.39 21.29 11.62
CA PRO A 142 -1.60 22.50 11.36
C PRO A 142 -0.60 22.25 10.21
N LYS A 143 -0.47 23.21 9.30
CA LYS A 143 0.32 23.03 8.07
C LYS A 143 1.75 22.59 8.34
N GLU A 144 2.37 23.12 9.39
CA GLU A 144 3.74 22.86 9.83
C GLU A 144 3.96 21.48 10.45
N GLU A 145 2.86 20.79 10.84
CA GLU A 145 2.89 19.48 11.47
C GLU A 145 2.52 18.36 10.49
N ARG A 146 2.07 18.70 9.27
CA ARG A 146 1.60 17.72 8.29
C ARG A 146 2.74 16.83 7.81
N PRO A 147 2.58 15.51 7.88
CA PRO A 147 3.48 14.60 7.17
C PRO A 147 3.36 14.81 5.66
N ARG A 148 4.43 14.53 4.94
CA ARG A 148 4.41 14.49 3.48
C ARG A 148 3.60 13.27 3.03
N LEU A 149 2.65 13.46 2.13
CA LEU A 149 1.88 12.38 1.54
C LEU A 149 2.55 11.92 0.23
N GLN A 150 3.00 10.67 0.19
CA GLN A 150 3.45 9.95 -1.00
C GLN A 150 2.33 9.02 -1.44
N LEU A 151 1.59 9.40 -2.48
CA LEU A 151 0.36 8.73 -2.84
C LEU A 151 0.49 7.99 -4.17
N VAL A 152 -0.07 6.78 -4.21
CA VAL A 152 -0.08 5.90 -5.38
C VAL A 152 -1.38 6.09 -6.16
N ALA A 153 -1.28 6.31 -7.47
CA ALA A 153 -2.43 6.38 -8.36
C ALA A 153 -2.42 5.18 -9.32
N PHE A 154 -3.54 4.44 -9.39
CA PHE A 154 -3.70 3.28 -10.26
C PHE A 154 -4.54 3.55 -11.50
N SER A 155 -5.21 4.70 -11.57
CA SER A 155 -6.01 5.07 -12.72
C SER A 155 -5.13 5.36 -13.93
N ASN A 156 -5.48 4.81 -15.09
CA ASN A 156 -4.75 5.02 -16.34
C ASN A 156 -4.72 6.50 -16.79
N ASP A 157 -5.65 7.31 -16.32
CA ASP A 157 -5.74 8.74 -16.62
C ASP A 157 -5.01 9.62 -15.57
N ALA A 158 -4.37 9.00 -14.58
CA ALA A 158 -3.65 9.76 -13.56
C ALA A 158 -2.54 10.66 -14.15
N PRO A 159 -1.67 10.20 -15.07
CA PRO A 159 -0.65 11.08 -15.67
C PRO A 159 -1.24 12.25 -16.44
N GLU A 160 -2.37 12.06 -17.11
CA GLU A 160 -3.06 13.14 -17.83
C GLU A 160 -3.62 14.21 -16.89
N LYS A 161 -4.18 13.79 -15.74
CA LYS A 161 -4.90 14.67 -14.81
C LYS A 161 -4.04 15.24 -13.68
N LEU A 162 -3.07 14.45 -13.20
CA LEU A 162 -2.18 14.84 -12.11
C LEU A 162 -0.82 15.34 -12.60
N GLY A 163 -0.48 15.09 -13.86
CA GLY A 163 0.89 15.17 -14.36
C GLY A 163 1.67 13.90 -14.07
N GLU A 164 2.91 13.86 -14.54
CA GLU A 164 3.81 12.74 -14.24
C GLU A 164 4.07 12.64 -12.73
N PRO A 165 4.34 11.42 -12.20
CA PRO A 165 4.68 11.27 -10.78
C PRO A 165 5.93 12.09 -10.45
N ASP A 166 5.87 12.85 -9.37
CA ASP A 166 6.98 13.71 -8.92
C ASP A 166 8.01 12.97 -8.07
N ILE A 167 7.69 11.73 -7.65
CA ILE A 167 8.60 10.84 -6.94
C ILE A 167 8.69 9.52 -7.71
N LEU A 168 9.90 9.19 -8.14
CA LEU A 168 10.22 7.92 -8.78
C LEU A 168 11.31 7.23 -7.95
N ASN A 169 10.91 6.25 -7.15
CA ASN A 169 11.85 5.49 -6.34
C ASN A 169 12.42 4.34 -7.18
N ASP A 170 13.72 4.39 -7.47
CA ASP A 170 14.46 3.26 -8.04
C ASP A 170 14.56 2.16 -6.97
N ILE A 171 13.90 1.04 -7.24
CA ILE A 171 13.86 -0.14 -6.38
C ILE A 171 14.54 -1.35 -7.03
N SER A 172 15.34 -1.14 -8.06
CA SER A 172 16.00 -2.22 -8.82
C SER A 172 16.76 -3.19 -7.91
N GLN A 173 17.42 -2.67 -6.89
CA GLN A 173 18.13 -3.48 -5.90
C GLN A 173 17.21 -4.34 -5.03
N TYR A 174 15.92 -3.98 -4.91
CA TYR A 174 14.90 -4.70 -4.14
C TYR A 174 14.00 -5.59 -5.01
N ARG A 175 14.32 -5.75 -6.30
CA ARG A 175 13.53 -6.52 -7.25
C ARG A 175 13.24 -7.94 -6.76
N ASP A 176 14.27 -8.65 -6.30
CA ASP A 176 14.12 -10.01 -5.79
C ASP A 176 13.33 -10.07 -4.47
N LEU A 177 13.45 -9.05 -3.62
CA LEU A 177 12.66 -8.90 -2.41
C LEU A 177 11.19 -8.71 -2.77
N LYS A 178 10.87 -7.80 -3.69
CA LYS A 178 9.51 -7.54 -4.17
C LYS A 178 8.88 -8.80 -4.78
N LEU A 179 9.63 -9.56 -5.58
CA LEU A 179 9.16 -10.84 -6.11
C LEU A 179 8.83 -11.86 -5.00
N LYS A 180 9.68 -11.99 -3.99
CA LYS A 180 9.40 -12.86 -2.84
C LYS A 180 8.18 -12.41 -2.03
N ALA A 181 7.96 -11.10 -1.89
CA ALA A 181 6.76 -10.58 -1.26
C ALA A 181 5.49 -10.92 -2.08
N PHE A 182 5.55 -10.86 -3.43
CA PHE A 182 4.47 -11.38 -4.27
C PHE A 182 4.23 -12.87 -4.10
N GLU A 183 5.28 -13.67 -3.99
CA GLU A 183 5.17 -15.12 -3.73
C GLU A 183 4.48 -15.41 -2.40
N ALA A 184 4.67 -14.57 -1.39
CA ALA A 184 4.00 -14.70 -0.10
C ALA A 184 2.48 -14.52 -0.22
N HIS A 185 2.00 -13.66 -1.12
CA HIS A 185 0.56 -13.47 -1.40
C HIS A 185 -0.02 -14.49 -2.39
N ALA A 186 0.35 -15.76 -2.26
CA ALA A 186 0.08 -16.84 -3.22
C ALA A 186 -1.40 -17.00 -3.60
N SER A 187 -2.33 -16.67 -2.68
CA SER A 187 -3.77 -16.74 -2.98
C SER A 187 -4.21 -15.71 -4.03
N GLN A 188 -3.50 -14.58 -4.14
CA GLN A 188 -3.91 -13.46 -5.00
C GLN A 188 -3.02 -13.27 -6.23
N THR A 189 -1.72 -13.48 -6.10
CA THR A 189 -0.69 -13.03 -7.06
C THR A 189 -0.31 -14.06 -8.13
N GLY A 190 -0.82 -15.29 -8.06
CA GLY A 190 -0.46 -16.37 -8.98
C GLY A 190 -0.54 -16.02 -10.48
N PRO A 191 -1.60 -15.34 -10.97
CA PRO A 191 -1.67 -14.89 -12.37
C PRO A 191 -0.56 -13.86 -12.71
N PHE A 192 -0.28 -12.92 -11.82
CA PHE A 192 0.75 -11.91 -12.00
C PHE A 192 2.16 -12.52 -12.04
N LEU A 193 2.46 -13.44 -11.13
CA LEU A 193 3.74 -14.15 -11.12
C LEU A 193 3.97 -14.95 -12.40
N LYS A 194 2.92 -15.53 -12.98
CA LYS A 194 3.01 -16.20 -14.29
C LYS A 194 3.33 -15.22 -15.41
N GLN A 195 2.76 -14.02 -15.39
CA GLN A 195 3.06 -12.97 -16.36
C GLN A 195 4.53 -12.54 -16.27
N ILE A 196 5.03 -12.30 -15.07
CA ILE A 196 6.45 -11.93 -14.84
C ILE A 196 7.41 -13.03 -15.31
N ALA A 197 7.06 -14.29 -15.09
CA ALA A 197 7.89 -15.43 -15.49
C ALA A 197 7.84 -15.73 -16.99
N SER A 198 6.98 -15.05 -17.75
CA SER A 198 6.89 -15.22 -19.20
C SER A 198 8.14 -14.69 -19.90
N PRO A 199 8.68 -15.39 -20.90
CA PRO A 199 9.76 -14.86 -21.75
C PRO A 199 9.33 -13.64 -22.58
N GLU A 200 8.04 -13.37 -22.69
CA GLU A 200 7.43 -12.24 -23.40
C GLU A 200 6.99 -11.12 -22.42
N VAL A 201 7.62 -11.04 -21.24
CA VAL A 201 7.31 -9.98 -20.28
C VAL A 201 7.53 -8.61 -20.91
N ASP A 202 6.52 -7.75 -20.85
CA ASP A 202 6.58 -6.40 -21.39
C ASP A 202 7.41 -5.43 -20.54
N GLY A 203 7.79 -4.30 -21.14
CA GLY A 203 8.60 -3.29 -20.46
C GLY A 203 7.89 -2.64 -19.28
N GLU A 204 6.56 -2.58 -19.27
CA GLU A 204 5.78 -2.02 -18.17
C GLU A 204 5.86 -2.94 -16.95
N THR A 205 5.68 -4.25 -17.14
CA THR A 205 5.83 -5.25 -16.07
C THR A 205 7.26 -5.28 -15.51
N GLN A 206 8.27 -5.08 -16.34
CA GLN A 206 9.67 -4.95 -15.89
C GLN A 206 9.87 -3.67 -15.07
N SER A 207 9.41 -2.53 -15.57
CA SER A 207 9.48 -1.24 -14.88
C SER A 207 8.79 -1.28 -13.53
N PHE A 208 7.67 -1.98 -13.43
CA PHE A 208 6.92 -2.17 -12.18
C PHE A 208 7.74 -2.87 -11.07
N LEU A 209 8.71 -3.68 -11.42
CA LEU A 209 9.63 -4.34 -10.49
C LEU A 209 10.87 -3.49 -10.15
N GLU A 210 11.07 -2.38 -10.83
CA GLU A 210 12.28 -1.57 -10.73
C GLU A 210 12.01 -0.13 -10.26
N VAL A 211 10.76 0.36 -10.43
CA VAL A 211 10.39 1.73 -10.08
C VAL A 211 9.04 1.74 -9.36
N GLU A 212 8.96 2.45 -8.25
CA GLU A 212 7.72 2.73 -7.54
C GLU A 212 7.41 4.23 -7.64
N PRO A 213 6.37 4.60 -8.43
CA PRO A 213 5.99 5.98 -8.65
C PRO A 213 5.01 6.48 -7.59
N TYR A 214 5.17 7.74 -7.19
CA TYR A 214 4.24 8.42 -6.30
C TYR A 214 4.00 9.86 -6.75
N TRP A 215 2.86 10.39 -6.32
CA TRP A 215 2.50 11.79 -6.42
C TRP A 215 2.43 12.40 -5.02
N THR A 216 3.08 13.55 -4.84
CA THR A 216 2.93 14.33 -3.61
C THR A 216 1.56 15.00 -3.61
N TYR A 217 0.80 14.85 -2.52
CA TYR A 217 -0.48 15.54 -2.39
C TYR A 217 -0.29 16.97 -1.93
N HIS A 218 -0.83 17.92 -2.69
CA HIS A 218 -0.79 19.33 -2.38
C HIS A 218 -2.13 19.80 -1.82
N PHE A 219 -2.14 20.23 -0.56
CA PHE A 219 -3.33 20.83 0.03
C PHE A 219 -3.52 22.24 -0.51
N GLU A 220 -4.76 22.56 -0.89
CA GLU A 220 -5.11 23.94 -1.23
C GLU A 220 -4.84 24.85 -0.02
N SER A 221 -4.32 26.04 -0.29
CA SER A 221 -3.86 27.01 0.72
C SER A 221 -5.04 27.79 1.34
#